data_616c078b69bed794728a2b830b6495ed
#
_entry.id   616c078b69bed794728a2b830b6495ed
#
_cell.length_a   1.000
_cell.length_b   1.000
_cell.length_c   1.000
_cell.angle_alpha   90.00
_cell.angle_beta   90.00
_cell.angle_gamma   90.00
#
_symmetry.space_group_name_H-M   'P 1'
#
loop_
_entity.id
_entity.type
_entity.pdbx_description
1 polymer ?
#
loop_
_entity_poly.entity_id
_entity_poly.type
_entity_poly.pdbx_seq_one_letter_code
_entity_poly.pdbx_strand_id
1 'polypeptide(L)'
;MTNRSRALLSRFDGRLALPVIVAPMFLVSGPDLARAVRREGIMGSFPFPLARTIEMLDEWLGATFTDTDGLAPFAANMITHSSYDRMNAEIELLEKYKPEIVITALGGPKPVLPTVHNYGGLVFADVNSVDYARKAADAGVDGLVLVSAGAGGHTGEMGAFAFVAAVREFFDGIIVLGGGINTGQAIRAVEVLGADLAYVGTHFLGADETVAHPDYRKFVVAAEFRDLVASSAITGANAYYLKASLERAGVDLEAVAGRGKPDFAESQKDIKAWRDLWSAGHGVGAVREIRPARDIVTELKTQYDLAVEASQQCQLRNKNWPAS
;
A
#
# COMPACT_ATOMS: atom_id res chain seq x y z
N MET A 1 -11.46 3.47 15.47
CA MET A 1 -12.47 3.71 14.41
C MET A 1 -13.42 4.80 14.86
N THR A 2 -13.58 5.87 14.07
CA THR A 2 -14.54 6.96 14.29
C THR A 2 -15.95 6.58 13.83
N ASN A 3 -16.96 7.39 14.15
CA ASN A 3 -18.31 7.14 13.64
C ASN A 3 -18.38 7.31 12.12
N ARG A 4 -17.67 8.30 11.56
CA ARG A 4 -17.62 8.52 10.11
C ARG A 4 -16.90 7.39 9.40
N SER A 5 -15.70 6.97 9.85
CA SER A 5 -14.98 5.87 9.23
C SER A 5 -15.77 4.56 9.27
N ARG A 6 -16.48 4.29 10.38
CA ARG A 6 -17.37 3.12 10.49
C ARG A 6 -18.51 3.16 9.48
N ALA A 7 -19.18 4.31 9.34
CA ALA A 7 -20.26 4.47 8.36
C ALA A 7 -19.78 4.29 6.92
N LEU A 8 -18.57 4.75 6.60
CA LEU A 8 -17.98 4.57 5.28
C LEU A 8 -17.61 3.10 5.02
N LEU A 9 -17.04 2.41 6.00
CA LEU A 9 -16.61 1.01 5.87
C LEU A 9 -17.75 0.01 5.91
N SER A 10 -18.90 0.34 6.55
CA SER A 10 -20.07 -0.56 6.58
C SER A 10 -20.61 -0.92 5.20
N ARG A 11 -20.24 -0.16 4.16
CA ARG A 11 -20.54 -0.48 2.75
C ARG A 11 -19.89 -1.80 2.28
N PHE A 12 -18.87 -2.24 3.00
CA PHE A 12 -18.08 -3.44 2.69
C PHE A 12 -18.36 -4.58 3.67
N ASP A 13 -19.35 -4.43 4.56
CA ASP A 13 -19.71 -5.45 5.52
C ASP A 13 -20.04 -6.79 4.83
N GLY A 14 -19.51 -7.86 5.40
CA GLY A 14 -19.67 -9.21 4.85
C GLY A 14 -18.77 -9.54 3.66
N ARG A 15 -18.00 -8.57 3.13
CA ARG A 15 -17.08 -8.75 1.99
C ARG A 15 -15.61 -8.80 2.41
N LEU A 16 -15.30 -8.43 3.64
CA LEU A 16 -13.92 -8.39 4.16
C LEU A 16 -13.68 -9.48 5.20
N ALA A 17 -12.69 -10.33 4.95
CA ALA A 17 -12.17 -11.30 5.91
C ALA A 17 -11.11 -10.68 6.84
N LEU A 18 -10.40 -9.65 6.37
CA LEU A 18 -9.44 -8.85 7.12
C LEU A 18 -9.54 -7.37 6.73
N PRO A 19 -9.25 -6.44 7.66
CA PRO A 19 -9.21 -5.01 7.38
C PRO A 19 -7.90 -4.64 6.63
N VAL A 20 -7.73 -5.13 5.41
CA VAL A 20 -6.49 -5.04 4.64
C VAL A 20 -6.75 -4.56 3.22
N ILE A 21 -5.92 -3.63 2.76
CA ILE A 21 -5.70 -3.32 1.35
C ILE A 21 -4.32 -3.84 0.97
N VAL A 22 -4.23 -4.68 -0.07
CA VAL A 22 -2.93 -4.99 -0.69
C VAL A 22 -2.44 -3.74 -1.40
N ALA A 23 -1.30 -3.22 -0.98
CA ALA A 23 -0.75 -1.97 -1.52
C ALA A 23 -0.48 -2.08 -3.03
N PRO A 24 -0.80 -1.05 -3.82
CA PRO A 24 -0.43 -1.01 -5.23
C PRO A 24 1.09 -0.87 -5.34
N MET A 25 1.71 -1.84 -5.97
CA MET A 25 3.17 -1.90 -6.13
C MET A 25 3.52 -1.84 -7.61
N PHE A 26 4.24 -0.78 -8.01
CA PHE A 26 4.66 -0.61 -9.41
C PHE A 26 5.57 -1.77 -9.84
N LEU A 27 5.32 -2.32 -11.03
CA LEU A 27 5.97 -3.51 -11.59
C LEU A 27 5.77 -4.81 -10.78
N VAL A 28 4.79 -4.84 -9.89
CA VAL A 28 4.47 -6.00 -9.04
C VAL A 28 3.00 -6.33 -9.05
N SER A 29 2.13 -5.38 -8.68
CA SER A 29 0.69 -5.64 -8.58
C SER A 29 0.02 -5.55 -9.93
N GLY A 30 -0.63 -6.62 -10.35
CA GLY A 30 -1.42 -6.68 -11.58
C GLY A 30 -2.84 -7.18 -11.32
N PRO A 31 -3.64 -7.35 -12.38
CA PRO A 31 -5.03 -7.83 -12.25
C PRO A 31 -5.13 -9.18 -11.56
N ASP A 32 -4.20 -10.10 -11.82
CA ASP A 32 -4.24 -11.45 -11.25
C ASP A 32 -4.07 -11.43 -9.73
N LEU A 33 -3.09 -10.68 -9.21
CA LEU A 33 -2.93 -10.49 -7.77
C LEU A 33 -4.16 -9.82 -7.16
N ALA A 34 -4.64 -8.73 -7.77
CA ALA A 34 -5.81 -8.01 -7.27
C ALA A 34 -7.05 -8.91 -7.20
N ARG A 35 -7.28 -9.74 -8.22
CA ARG A 35 -8.41 -10.70 -8.24
C ARG A 35 -8.22 -11.82 -7.23
N ALA A 36 -7.02 -12.38 -7.11
CA ALA A 36 -6.73 -13.46 -6.17
C ALA A 36 -7.03 -13.03 -4.73
N VAL A 37 -6.50 -11.88 -4.29
CA VAL A 37 -6.71 -11.41 -2.92
C VAL A 37 -8.15 -10.99 -2.63
N ARG A 38 -8.88 -10.47 -3.61
CA ARG A 38 -10.31 -10.12 -3.47
C ARG A 38 -11.19 -11.34 -3.24
N ARG A 39 -10.86 -12.50 -3.83
CA ARG A 39 -11.54 -13.77 -3.57
C ARG A 39 -11.35 -14.25 -2.14
N GLU A 40 -10.24 -13.90 -1.52
CA GLU A 40 -9.92 -14.25 -0.13
C GLU A 40 -10.42 -13.20 0.89
N GLY A 41 -11.21 -12.22 0.44
CA GLY A 41 -11.85 -11.24 1.31
C GLY A 41 -10.93 -10.13 1.79
N ILE A 42 -9.91 -9.75 1.03
CA ILE A 42 -9.12 -8.53 1.26
C ILE A 42 -9.12 -7.63 0.03
N MET A 43 -9.01 -6.32 0.23
CA MET A 43 -9.07 -5.36 -0.88
C MET A 43 -7.86 -5.50 -1.78
N GLY A 44 -8.08 -5.71 -3.08
CA GLY A 44 -7.03 -5.75 -4.09
C GLY A 44 -6.79 -4.38 -4.70
N SER A 45 -5.54 -4.12 -5.13
CA SER A 45 -5.20 -2.90 -5.85
C SER A 45 -4.09 -3.12 -6.87
N PHE A 46 -4.00 -2.22 -7.84
CA PHE A 46 -2.82 -2.06 -8.67
C PHE A 46 -2.70 -0.60 -9.16
N PRO A 47 -1.46 -0.14 -9.44
CA PRO A 47 -1.24 1.20 -9.96
C PRO A 47 -1.56 1.25 -11.46
N PHE A 48 -2.40 2.18 -11.89
CA PHE A 48 -2.78 2.38 -13.29
C PHE A 48 -1.60 2.59 -14.23
N PRO A 49 -0.54 3.34 -13.85
CA PRO A 49 0.65 3.51 -14.70
C PRO A 49 1.40 2.22 -15.02
N LEU A 50 1.09 1.11 -14.37
CA LEU A 50 1.68 -0.18 -14.69
C LEU A 50 1.18 -0.71 -16.05
N ALA A 51 -0.07 -0.49 -16.39
CA ALA A 51 -0.58 -0.71 -17.74
C ALA A 51 0.02 0.34 -18.68
N ARG A 52 0.74 -0.11 -19.69
CA ARG A 52 1.55 0.76 -20.55
C ARG A 52 0.72 1.69 -21.44
N THR A 53 -0.49 1.28 -21.80
CA THR A 53 -1.43 2.08 -22.62
C THR A 53 -2.80 2.14 -21.95
N ILE A 54 -3.65 3.03 -22.41
CA ILE A 54 -5.03 3.16 -21.91
C ILE A 54 -5.84 1.91 -22.30
N GLU A 55 -5.62 1.36 -23.48
CA GLU A 55 -6.29 0.15 -23.95
C GLU A 55 -5.92 -1.06 -23.06
N MET A 56 -4.64 -1.20 -22.69
CA MET A 56 -4.19 -2.23 -21.74
C MET A 56 -4.82 -2.03 -20.36
N LEU A 57 -4.97 -0.78 -19.90
CA LEU A 57 -5.63 -0.48 -18.64
C LEU A 57 -7.11 -0.82 -18.69
N ASP A 58 -7.79 -0.50 -19.80
CA ASP A 58 -9.19 -0.84 -20.02
C ASP A 58 -9.41 -2.37 -19.99
N GLU A 59 -8.54 -3.14 -20.67
CA GLU A 59 -8.54 -4.60 -20.62
C GLU A 59 -8.35 -5.13 -19.19
N TRP A 60 -7.38 -4.59 -18.45
CA TRP A 60 -7.09 -5.00 -17.06
C TRP A 60 -8.25 -4.71 -16.11
N LEU A 61 -8.86 -3.54 -16.27
CA LEU A 61 -10.05 -3.18 -15.48
C LEU A 61 -11.23 -4.08 -15.86
N GLY A 62 -11.46 -4.34 -17.15
CA GLY A 62 -12.46 -5.27 -17.62
C GLY A 62 -12.31 -6.64 -16.97
N ALA A 63 -11.09 -7.20 -16.99
CA ALA A 63 -10.78 -8.47 -16.32
C ALA A 63 -11.00 -8.41 -14.79
N THR A 64 -10.64 -7.27 -14.15
CA THR A 64 -10.78 -7.08 -12.70
C THR A 64 -12.23 -6.98 -12.24
N PHE A 65 -13.11 -6.45 -13.09
CA PHE A 65 -14.54 -6.24 -12.80
C PHE A 65 -15.47 -7.32 -13.40
N THR A 66 -14.92 -8.38 -13.99
CA THR A 66 -15.70 -9.56 -14.41
C THR A 66 -15.92 -10.49 -13.22
N ASP A 67 -17.14 -11.00 -13.04
CA ASP A 67 -17.53 -11.95 -11.99
C ASP A 67 -17.12 -11.49 -10.58
N THR A 68 -17.57 -10.30 -10.19
CA THR A 68 -17.15 -9.64 -8.94
C THR A 68 -18.15 -9.75 -7.79
N ASP A 69 -19.28 -10.43 -7.98
CA ASP A 69 -20.31 -10.57 -6.96
C ASP A 69 -19.74 -11.18 -5.68
N GLY A 70 -19.91 -10.49 -4.56
CA GLY A 70 -19.41 -10.94 -3.26
C GLY A 70 -17.90 -10.79 -3.03
N LEU A 71 -17.11 -10.40 -4.03
CA LEU A 71 -15.67 -10.17 -3.84
C LEU A 71 -15.42 -8.93 -2.97
N ALA A 72 -14.29 -8.93 -2.28
CA ALA A 72 -13.79 -7.73 -1.59
C ALA A 72 -13.61 -6.56 -2.58
N PRO A 73 -13.68 -5.30 -2.11
CA PRO A 73 -13.55 -4.12 -2.97
C PRO A 73 -12.24 -4.07 -3.75
N PHE A 74 -12.28 -3.35 -4.89
CA PHE A 74 -11.08 -2.98 -5.63
C PHE A 74 -10.73 -1.52 -5.36
N ALA A 75 -9.44 -1.26 -5.07
CA ALA A 75 -8.89 0.07 -4.88
C ALA A 75 -7.99 0.44 -6.08
N ALA A 76 -8.50 1.28 -6.95
CA ALA A 76 -7.75 1.80 -8.09
C ALA A 76 -6.69 2.80 -7.61
N ASN A 77 -5.42 2.65 -8.02
CA ASN A 77 -4.39 3.61 -7.66
C ASN A 77 -3.92 4.37 -8.91
N MET A 78 -3.97 5.68 -8.87
CA MET A 78 -3.60 6.53 -9.99
C MET A 78 -2.76 7.74 -9.59
N ILE A 79 -1.95 8.21 -10.53
CA ILE A 79 -1.16 9.43 -10.40
C ILE A 79 -2.06 10.63 -10.72
N THR A 80 -2.06 11.63 -9.82
CA THR A 80 -2.85 12.86 -9.98
C THR A 80 -1.97 14.12 -10.05
N HIS A 81 -0.70 13.96 -10.40
CA HIS A 81 0.20 15.09 -10.65
C HIS A 81 -0.17 15.80 -11.94
N SER A 82 -0.11 17.14 -11.95
CA SER A 82 -0.51 17.98 -13.10
C SER A 82 0.29 17.72 -14.39
N SER A 83 1.49 17.15 -14.28
CA SER A 83 2.32 16.78 -15.45
C SER A 83 2.02 15.37 -15.97
N TYR A 84 1.06 14.65 -15.38
CA TYR A 84 0.71 13.31 -15.81
C TYR A 84 -0.32 13.37 -16.94
N ASP A 85 0.12 13.09 -18.15
CA ASP A 85 -0.63 13.30 -19.40
C ASP A 85 -1.79 12.32 -19.59
N ARG A 86 -1.78 11.15 -18.93
CA ARG A 86 -2.83 10.13 -19.03
C ARG A 86 -4.00 10.34 -18.09
N MET A 87 -3.90 11.28 -17.15
CA MET A 87 -4.86 11.44 -16.05
C MET A 87 -6.32 11.54 -16.52
N ASN A 88 -6.61 12.33 -17.56
CA ASN A 88 -7.97 12.50 -18.06
C ASN A 88 -8.54 11.20 -18.63
N ALA A 89 -7.78 10.48 -19.44
CA ALA A 89 -8.21 9.20 -20.01
C ALA A 89 -8.40 8.13 -18.92
N GLU A 90 -7.60 8.16 -17.85
CA GLU A 90 -7.76 7.27 -16.69
C GLU A 90 -9.03 7.62 -15.89
N ILE A 91 -9.39 8.91 -15.78
CA ILE A 91 -10.66 9.36 -15.16
C ILE A 91 -11.88 8.84 -15.93
N GLU A 92 -11.83 8.81 -17.27
CA GLU A 92 -12.91 8.22 -18.11
C GLU A 92 -13.09 6.72 -17.79
N LEU A 93 -12.00 6.00 -17.53
CA LEU A 93 -12.07 4.61 -17.10
C LEU A 93 -12.62 4.45 -15.67
N LEU A 94 -12.38 5.42 -14.75
CA LEU A 94 -13.06 5.42 -13.46
C LEU A 94 -14.58 5.55 -13.61
N GLU A 95 -15.07 6.40 -14.52
CA GLU A 95 -16.51 6.52 -14.81
C GLU A 95 -17.10 5.24 -15.39
N LYS A 96 -16.34 4.55 -16.24
CA LYS A 96 -16.74 3.30 -16.87
C LYS A 96 -16.86 2.15 -15.88
N TYR A 97 -15.82 1.93 -15.05
CA TYR A 97 -15.69 0.76 -14.18
C TYR A 97 -16.12 0.99 -12.73
N LYS A 98 -16.21 2.24 -12.28
CA LYS A 98 -16.69 2.67 -10.97
C LYS A 98 -16.07 1.90 -9.80
N PRO A 99 -14.71 1.88 -9.69
CA PRO A 99 -14.06 1.25 -8.55
C PRO A 99 -14.58 1.84 -7.23
N GLU A 100 -14.81 1.01 -6.24
CA GLU A 100 -15.36 1.45 -4.96
C GLU A 100 -14.43 2.41 -4.22
N ILE A 101 -13.11 2.27 -4.45
CA ILE A 101 -12.07 3.11 -3.85
C ILE A 101 -11.12 3.57 -4.94
N VAL A 102 -10.75 4.85 -4.91
CA VAL A 102 -9.68 5.42 -5.73
C VAL A 102 -8.62 6.00 -4.80
N ILE A 103 -7.38 5.51 -4.90
CA ILE A 103 -6.23 5.97 -4.14
C ILE A 103 -5.40 6.89 -5.04
N THR A 104 -5.29 8.17 -4.67
CA THR A 104 -4.47 9.14 -5.41
C THR A 104 -3.03 9.15 -4.89
N ALA A 105 -2.07 9.14 -5.81
CA ALA A 105 -0.65 9.15 -5.51
C ALA A 105 0.07 10.24 -6.32
N LEU A 106 1.20 10.73 -5.79
CA LEU A 106 2.08 11.72 -6.43
C LEU A 106 1.37 13.01 -6.87
N GLY A 107 0.25 13.37 -6.24
CA GLY A 107 -0.52 14.56 -6.53
C GLY A 107 -1.68 14.74 -5.55
N GLY A 108 -2.45 15.81 -5.69
CA GLY A 108 -3.61 16.09 -4.85
C GLY A 108 -4.87 15.37 -5.34
N PRO A 109 -5.87 15.09 -4.47
CA PRO A 109 -7.05 14.31 -4.82
C PRO A 109 -8.10 15.09 -5.66
N LYS A 110 -8.00 16.42 -5.74
CA LYS A 110 -9.02 17.28 -6.36
C LYS A 110 -9.45 16.85 -7.78
N PRO A 111 -8.55 16.39 -8.68
CA PRO A 111 -8.97 16.03 -10.04
C PRO A 111 -9.98 14.88 -10.11
N VAL A 112 -9.94 13.94 -9.17
CA VAL A 112 -10.78 12.73 -9.20
C VAL A 112 -12.01 12.80 -8.31
N LEU A 113 -12.01 13.69 -7.29
CA LEU A 113 -13.10 13.80 -6.32
C LEU A 113 -14.50 13.94 -6.96
N PRO A 114 -14.73 14.86 -7.93
CA PRO A 114 -16.06 15.03 -8.51
C PRO A 114 -16.54 13.74 -9.20
N THR A 115 -15.71 13.13 -10.02
CA THR A 115 -16.04 11.90 -10.75
C THR A 115 -16.34 10.76 -9.81
N VAL A 116 -15.45 10.49 -8.85
CA VAL A 116 -15.58 9.36 -7.94
C VAL A 116 -16.77 9.50 -7.01
N HIS A 117 -16.99 10.69 -6.45
CA HIS A 117 -18.16 10.95 -5.60
C HIS A 117 -19.47 10.88 -6.37
N ASN A 118 -19.50 11.28 -7.66
CA ASN A 118 -20.71 11.24 -8.50
C ASN A 118 -21.25 9.81 -8.67
N TYR A 119 -20.37 8.81 -8.82
CA TYR A 119 -20.85 7.42 -8.86
C TYR A 119 -20.90 6.75 -7.47
N GLY A 120 -20.60 7.49 -6.41
CA GLY A 120 -20.69 7.02 -5.05
C GLY A 120 -19.45 6.24 -4.57
N GLY A 121 -18.30 6.32 -5.23
CA GLY A 121 -17.03 5.77 -4.80
C GLY A 121 -16.40 6.57 -3.65
N LEU A 122 -15.31 6.08 -3.08
CA LEU A 122 -14.52 6.73 -2.04
C LEU A 122 -13.16 7.16 -2.60
N VAL A 123 -12.69 8.34 -2.21
CA VAL A 123 -11.36 8.84 -2.58
C VAL A 123 -10.44 8.80 -1.37
N PHE A 124 -9.32 8.10 -1.52
CA PHE A 124 -8.24 8.07 -0.54
C PHE A 124 -7.03 8.80 -1.12
N ALA A 125 -6.20 9.39 -0.26
CA ALA A 125 -4.95 10.03 -0.68
C ALA A 125 -3.75 9.38 0.02
N ASP A 126 -2.73 8.96 -0.76
CA ASP A 126 -1.44 8.55 -0.22
C ASP A 126 -0.71 9.79 0.32
N VAL A 127 -0.34 9.74 1.59
CA VAL A 127 0.36 10.83 2.29
C VAL A 127 1.49 10.29 3.16
N ASN A 128 2.61 10.99 3.20
CA ASN A 128 3.78 10.61 3.98
C ASN A 128 4.18 11.65 5.05
N SER A 129 3.34 12.65 5.25
CA SER A 129 3.52 13.68 6.30
C SER A 129 2.17 14.21 6.79
N VAL A 130 2.16 14.80 7.99
CA VAL A 130 0.97 15.43 8.57
C VAL A 130 0.48 16.60 7.71
N ASP A 131 1.39 17.36 7.10
CA ASP A 131 1.05 18.49 6.24
C ASP A 131 0.30 18.04 4.98
N TYR A 132 0.76 16.95 4.33
CA TYR A 132 0.03 16.39 3.20
C TYR A 132 -1.29 15.75 3.61
N ALA A 133 -1.34 15.11 4.79
CA ALA A 133 -2.58 14.58 5.35
C ALA A 133 -3.63 15.69 5.56
N ARG A 134 -3.22 16.84 6.11
CA ARG A 134 -4.10 17.99 6.32
C ARG A 134 -4.60 18.58 5.00
N LYS A 135 -3.71 18.78 4.03
CA LYS A 135 -4.09 19.27 2.68
C LYS A 135 -5.07 18.34 1.97
N ALA A 136 -4.91 17.03 2.11
CA ALA A 136 -5.82 16.05 1.52
C ALA A 136 -7.17 16.03 2.26
N ALA A 137 -7.17 16.11 3.59
CA ALA A 137 -8.38 16.22 4.40
C ALA A 137 -9.19 17.48 4.03
N ASP A 138 -8.52 18.63 3.92
CA ASP A 138 -9.15 19.91 3.50
C ASP A 138 -9.70 19.85 2.07
N ALA A 139 -9.17 19.00 1.22
CA ALA A 139 -9.70 18.77 -0.12
C ALA A 139 -10.98 17.92 -0.13
N GLY A 140 -11.33 17.25 0.99
CA GLY A 140 -12.57 16.51 1.14
C GLY A 140 -12.48 15.02 0.81
N VAL A 141 -11.31 14.39 1.02
CA VAL A 141 -11.16 12.93 0.86
C VAL A 141 -11.94 12.15 1.91
N ASP A 142 -12.29 10.91 1.58
CA ASP A 142 -12.96 9.97 2.49
C ASP A 142 -11.97 9.20 3.34
N GLY A 143 -10.74 9.05 2.86
CA GLY A 143 -9.68 8.33 3.54
C GLY A 143 -8.28 8.90 3.29
N LEU A 144 -7.37 8.59 4.21
CA LEU A 144 -5.95 8.90 4.11
C LEU A 144 -5.15 7.60 4.21
N VAL A 145 -4.25 7.37 3.27
CA VAL A 145 -3.29 6.28 3.33
C VAL A 145 -1.99 6.83 3.88
N LEU A 146 -1.71 6.51 5.14
CA LEU A 146 -0.53 6.98 5.84
C LEU A 146 0.67 6.08 5.50
N VAL A 147 1.54 6.55 4.63
CA VAL A 147 2.79 5.89 4.30
C VAL A 147 3.81 6.25 5.38
N SER A 148 3.93 5.39 6.41
CA SER A 148 4.83 5.60 7.54
C SER A 148 6.26 5.11 7.27
N ALA A 149 7.18 5.40 8.18
CA ALA A 149 8.53 4.84 8.15
C ALA A 149 8.48 3.31 8.10
N GLY A 150 9.29 2.71 7.22
CA GLY A 150 9.33 1.26 6.99
C GLY A 150 8.45 0.75 5.86
N ALA A 151 7.69 1.61 5.19
CA ALA A 151 7.06 1.25 3.92
C ALA A 151 8.12 0.95 2.84
N GLY A 152 7.86 -0.03 1.98
CA GLY A 152 8.67 -0.29 0.78
C GLY A 152 8.39 0.74 -0.31
N GLY A 153 9.33 0.90 -1.25
CA GLY A 153 9.25 1.99 -2.20
C GLY A 153 9.53 3.33 -1.53
N HIS A 154 8.86 4.38 -1.98
CA HIS A 154 8.86 5.65 -1.27
C HIS A 154 8.30 5.46 0.13
N THR A 155 8.98 6.00 1.13
CA THR A 155 8.64 5.83 2.54
C THR A 155 8.46 7.16 3.23
N GLY A 156 7.66 7.17 4.31
CA GLY A 156 7.56 8.31 5.20
C GLY A 156 8.71 8.34 6.21
N GLU A 157 8.85 9.46 6.90
CA GLU A 157 9.83 9.65 7.99
C GLU A 157 9.21 9.40 9.37
N MET A 158 7.90 9.60 9.52
CA MET A 158 7.21 9.37 10.78
C MET A 158 6.96 7.89 11.05
N GLY A 159 7.22 7.47 12.28
CA GLY A 159 6.78 6.16 12.77
C GLY A 159 5.26 6.07 12.88
N ALA A 160 4.71 4.88 12.66
CA ALA A 160 3.27 4.61 12.59
C ALA A 160 2.48 5.13 13.81
N PHE A 161 2.99 4.92 15.03
CA PHE A 161 2.34 5.33 16.29
C PHE A 161 2.08 6.84 16.34
N ALA A 162 3.12 7.63 16.05
CA ALA A 162 3.01 9.09 16.08
C ALA A 162 2.18 9.63 14.93
N PHE A 163 2.28 9.01 13.74
CA PHE A 163 1.61 9.47 12.55
C PHE A 163 0.08 9.30 12.65
N VAL A 164 -0.39 8.13 13.07
CA VAL A 164 -1.84 7.89 13.28
C VAL A 164 -2.40 8.84 14.33
N ALA A 165 -1.71 9.00 15.48
CA ALA A 165 -2.16 9.89 16.55
C ALA A 165 -2.30 11.34 16.05
N ALA A 166 -1.27 11.88 15.38
CA ALA A 166 -1.28 13.24 14.85
C ALA A 166 -2.38 13.49 13.81
N VAL A 167 -2.66 12.50 12.95
CA VAL A 167 -3.71 12.63 11.93
C VAL A 167 -5.10 12.52 12.52
N ARG A 168 -5.31 11.66 13.53
CA ARG A 168 -6.61 11.54 14.23
C ARG A 168 -7.04 12.79 14.96
N GLU A 169 -6.15 13.71 15.28
CA GLU A 169 -6.51 14.99 15.90
C GLU A 169 -7.41 15.85 15.01
N PHE A 170 -7.35 15.69 13.67
CA PHE A 170 -8.11 16.53 12.73
C PHE A 170 -8.88 15.75 11.66
N PHE A 171 -8.71 14.43 11.57
CA PHE A 171 -9.35 13.63 10.53
C PHE A 171 -10.16 12.48 11.11
N ASP A 172 -11.45 12.46 10.82
CA ASP A 172 -12.42 11.46 11.27
C ASP A 172 -12.81 10.44 10.19
N GLY A 173 -12.28 10.57 8.97
CA GLY A 173 -12.47 9.63 7.86
C GLY A 173 -11.67 8.34 8.04
N ILE A 174 -11.60 7.52 7.01
CA ILE A 174 -10.87 6.25 7.02
C ILE A 174 -9.37 6.51 7.06
N ILE A 175 -8.65 5.89 8.01
CA ILE A 175 -7.20 5.84 8.01
C ILE A 175 -6.73 4.45 7.62
N VAL A 176 -5.95 4.39 6.55
CA VAL A 176 -5.20 3.22 6.11
C VAL A 176 -3.75 3.40 6.51
N LEU A 177 -3.14 2.46 7.20
CA LEU A 177 -1.76 2.58 7.66
C LEU A 177 -0.85 1.60 6.91
N GLY A 178 0.23 2.12 6.31
CA GLY A 178 1.28 1.34 5.66
C GLY A 178 2.65 1.57 6.30
N GLY A 179 3.48 0.53 6.34
CA GLY A 179 4.85 0.55 6.87
C GLY A 179 5.15 -0.59 7.84
N GLY A 180 5.89 -1.61 7.38
CA GLY A 180 6.32 -2.73 8.19
C GLY A 180 5.22 -3.71 8.64
N ILE A 181 4.03 -3.64 8.05
CA ILE A 181 2.90 -4.51 8.38
C ILE A 181 2.98 -5.78 7.53
N ASN A 182 3.21 -6.92 8.18
CA ASN A 182 3.49 -8.19 7.51
C ASN A 182 3.05 -9.43 8.30
N THR A 183 2.28 -9.24 9.37
CA THR A 183 1.70 -10.32 10.19
C THR A 183 0.28 -9.96 10.59
N GLY A 184 -0.53 -10.96 10.95
CA GLY A 184 -1.88 -10.72 11.48
C GLY A 184 -1.87 -9.94 12.79
N GLN A 185 -0.84 -10.11 13.63
CA GLN A 185 -0.64 -9.32 14.85
C GLN A 185 -0.44 -7.83 14.52
N ALA A 186 0.35 -7.54 13.47
CA ALA A 186 0.56 -6.16 13.03
C ALA A 186 -0.73 -5.54 12.47
N ILE A 187 -1.56 -6.31 11.74
CA ILE A 187 -2.89 -5.87 11.28
C ILE A 187 -3.78 -5.52 12.48
N ARG A 188 -3.80 -6.36 13.52
CA ARG A 188 -4.56 -6.06 14.75
C ARG A 188 -4.02 -4.84 15.48
N ALA A 189 -2.69 -4.66 15.52
CA ALA A 189 -2.07 -3.48 16.12
C ALA A 189 -2.46 -2.18 15.41
N VAL A 190 -2.63 -2.20 14.08
CA VAL A 190 -3.13 -1.05 13.29
C VAL A 190 -4.48 -0.56 13.80
N GLU A 191 -5.42 -1.48 14.06
CA GLU A 191 -6.73 -1.12 14.60
C GLU A 191 -6.63 -0.55 16.03
N VAL A 192 -5.79 -1.13 16.89
CA VAL A 192 -5.56 -0.66 18.26
C VAL A 192 -4.96 0.74 18.27
N LEU A 193 -4.10 1.06 17.31
CA LEU A 193 -3.54 2.42 17.13
C LEU A 193 -4.59 3.46 16.73
N GLY A 194 -5.76 3.04 16.23
CA GLY A 194 -6.81 3.92 15.78
C GLY A 194 -6.85 4.15 14.25
N ALA A 195 -6.06 3.41 13.46
CA ALA A 195 -6.29 3.29 12.03
C ALA A 195 -7.40 2.26 11.76
N ASP A 196 -7.96 2.30 10.57
CA ASP A 196 -9.13 1.47 10.22
C ASP A 196 -8.75 0.28 9.34
N LEU A 197 -7.72 0.44 8.50
CA LEU A 197 -7.25 -0.57 7.54
C LEU A 197 -5.72 -0.63 7.55
N ALA A 198 -5.18 -1.82 7.30
CA ALA A 198 -3.76 -2.05 7.06
C ALA A 198 -3.44 -1.99 5.56
N TYR A 199 -2.30 -1.40 5.19
CA TYR A 199 -1.78 -1.34 3.82
C TYR A 199 -0.56 -2.26 3.72
N VAL A 200 -0.75 -3.42 3.10
CA VAL A 200 0.25 -4.50 3.11
C VAL A 200 0.84 -4.65 1.70
N GLY A 201 2.09 -4.30 1.52
CA GLY A 201 2.80 -4.43 0.23
C GLY A 201 3.81 -5.57 0.24
N THR A 202 4.90 -5.42 0.96
CA THR A 202 6.08 -6.28 0.91
C THR A 202 5.78 -7.77 1.08
N HIS A 203 4.80 -8.13 1.91
CA HIS A 203 4.42 -9.52 2.12
C HIS A 203 3.90 -10.18 0.83
N PHE A 204 3.17 -9.42 0.00
CA PHE A 204 2.64 -9.88 -1.28
C PHE A 204 3.65 -9.86 -2.44
N LEU A 205 4.90 -9.40 -2.24
CA LEU A 205 5.98 -9.64 -3.19
C LEU A 205 6.29 -11.13 -3.37
N GLY A 206 5.98 -11.93 -2.36
CA GLY A 206 6.07 -13.40 -2.40
C GLY A 206 4.86 -14.10 -3.03
N ALA A 207 3.86 -13.38 -3.55
CA ALA A 207 2.70 -14.01 -4.17
C ALA A 207 3.00 -14.48 -5.61
N ASP A 208 2.49 -15.67 -5.95
CA ASP A 208 2.64 -16.24 -7.30
C ASP A 208 2.00 -15.36 -8.38
N GLU A 209 0.91 -14.67 -8.04
CA GLU A 209 0.08 -13.90 -8.95
C GLU A 209 0.65 -12.50 -9.26
N THR A 210 1.85 -12.17 -8.74
CA THR A 210 2.52 -10.90 -9.08
C THR A 210 3.10 -10.92 -10.48
N VAL A 211 3.16 -9.74 -11.12
CA VAL A 211 3.90 -9.54 -12.38
C VAL A 211 5.38 -9.22 -12.15
N ALA A 212 5.86 -9.34 -10.92
CA ALA A 212 7.23 -9.03 -10.53
C ALA A 212 8.23 -9.94 -11.25
N HIS A 213 9.40 -9.38 -11.60
CA HIS A 213 10.48 -10.16 -12.17
C HIS A 213 10.86 -11.35 -11.25
N PRO A 214 11.09 -12.56 -11.78
CA PRO A 214 11.41 -13.74 -10.97
C PRO A 214 12.57 -13.53 -9.99
N ASP A 215 13.63 -12.82 -10.40
CA ASP A 215 14.78 -12.55 -9.54
C ASP A 215 14.44 -11.52 -8.44
N TYR A 216 13.54 -10.58 -8.70
CA TYR A 216 13.04 -9.68 -7.65
C TYR A 216 12.44 -10.49 -6.50
N ARG A 217 11.55 -11.42 -6.82
CA ARG A 217 10.91 -12.30 -5.82
C ARG A 217 11.94 -13.13 -5.05
N LYS A 218 12.95 -13.69 -5.74
CA LYS A 218 14.04 -14.43 -5.11
C LYS A 218 14.85 -13.55 -4.14
N PHE A 219 15.16 -12.31 -4.54
CA PHE A 219 15.89 -11.38 -3.69
C PHE A 219 15.08 -11.01 -2.44
N VAL A 220 13.75 -10.82 -2.59
CA VAL A 220 12.87 -10.57 -1.45
C VAL A 220 12.85 -11.74 -0.47
N VAL A 221 12.73 -12.97 -0.96
CA VAL A 221 12.73 -14.20 -0.12
C VAL A 221 14.05 -14.40 0.62
N ALA A 222 15.15 -14.00 0.00
CA ALA A 222 16.49 -14.12 0.60
C ALA A 222 16.85 -12.96 1.55
N ALA A 223 16.08 -11.86 1.53
CA ALA A 223 16.43 -10.63 2.24
C ALA A 223 15.93 -10.61 3.68
N GLU A 224 16.70 -9.95 4.53
CA GLU A 224 16.31 -9.52 5.87
C GLU A 224 16.35 -7.98 5.97
N PHE A 225 15.94 -7.43 7.10
CA PHE A 225 15.96 -5.97 7.34
C PHE A 225 17.35 -5.35 7.08
N ARG A 226 18.44 -6.02 7.44
CA ARG A 226 19.82 -5.56 7.21
C ARG A 226 20.23 -5.47 5.73
N ASP A 227 19.43 -6.07 4.85
CA ASP A 227 19.66 -6.06 3.40
C ASP A 227 18.89 -4.93 2.69
N LEU A 228 18.29 -4.03 3.49
CA LEU A 228 17.65 -2.80 2.98
C LEU A 228 18.61 -1.62 3.07
N VAL A 229 18.67 -0.85 1.99
CA VAL A 229 19.40 0.41 1.91
C VAL A 229 18.40 1.55 1.79
N ALA A 230 18.42 2.47 2.77
CA ALA A 230 17.63 3.69 2.72
C ALA A 230 18.36 4.74 1.87
N SER A 231 17.69 5.33 0.90
CA SER A 231 18.28 6.38 0.05
C SER A 231 17.24 7.34 -0.49
N SER A 232 17.55 8.63 -0.48
CA SER A 232 16.83 9.64 -1.25
C SER A 232 17.57 10.02 -2.55
N ALA A 233 18.78 9.51 -2.74
CA ALA A 233 19.66 9.89 -3.82
C ALA A 233 19.18 9.39 -5.19
N ILE A 234 18.45 8.26 -5.23
CA ILE A 234 18.05 7.59 -6.48
C ILE A 234 16.83 8.27 -7.13
N THR A 235 15.81 8.61 -6.34
CA THR A 235 14.55 9.19 -6.87
C THR A 235 14.28 10.60 -6.38
N GLY A 236 15.11 11.14 -5.50
CA GLY A 236 14.89 12.44 -4.85
C GLY A 236 13.94 12.38 -3.64
N ALA A 237 13.36 11.21 -3.35
CA ALA A 237 12.52 10.96 -2.19
C ALA A 237 13.05 9.77 -1.39
N ASN A 238 12.84 9.76 -0.08
CA ASN A 238 13.25 8.65 0.78
C ASN A 238 12.61 7.35 0.33
N ALA A 239 13.41 6.33 0.10
CA ALA A 239 12.95 5.00 -0.30
C ALA A 239 13.88 3.91 0.26
N TYR A 240 13.35 2.71 0.39
CA TYR A 240 14.15 1.52 0.71
C TYR A 240 14.40 0.69 -0.55
N TYR A 241 15.63 0.23 -0.71
CA TYR A 241 16.06 -0.62 -1.82
C TYR A 241 16.67 -1.91 -1.29
N LEU A 242 16.49 -3.00 -2.02
CA LEU A 242 17.18 -4.26 -1.76
C LEU A 242 18.64 -4.13 -2.16
N LYS A 243 19.55 -4.37 -1.21
CA LYS A 243 21.00 -4.31 -1.42
C LYS A 243 21.44 -5.16 -2.62
N ALA A 244 20.96 -6.40 -2.70
CA ALA A 244 21.26 -7.30 -3.81
C ALA A 244 20.82 -6.75 -5.18
N SER A 245 19.75 -5.93 -5.21
CA SER A 245 19.30 -5.27 -6.44
C SER A 245 20.24 -4.13 -6.86
N LEU A 246 20.74 -3.35 -5.90
CA LEU A 246 21.70 -2.29 -6.13
C LEU A 246 23.04 -2.87 -6.62
N GLU A 247 23.54 -3.91 -5.95
CA GLU A 247 24.77 -4.62 -6.31
C GLU A 247 24.69 -5.23 -7.71
N ARG A 248 23.55 -5.88 -8.05
CA ARG A 248 23.30 -6.41 -9.40
C ARG A 248 23.37 -5.33 -10.47
N ALA A 249 22.87 -4.15 -10.18
CA ALA A 249 22.87 -3.01 -11.10
C ALA A 249 24.23 -2.27 -11.12
N GLY A 250 25.21 -2.67 -10.33
CA GLY A 250 26.52 -2.04 -10.25
C GLY A 250 26.48 -0.66 -9.56
N VAL A 251 25.47 -0.42 -8.71
CA VAL A 251 25.34 0.82 -7.95
C VAL A 251 26.28 0.79 -6.75
N ASP A 252 27.10 1.85 -6.57
CA ASP A 252 27.92 2.03 -5.40
C ASP A 252 27.05 2.30 -4.17
N LEU A 253 27.07 1.37 -3.21
CA LEU A 253 26.28 1.45 -1.99
C LEU A 253 26.66 2.63 -1.10
N GLU A 254 27.95 2.98 -1.04
CA GLU A 254 28.44 4.12 -0.25
C GLU A 254 27.95 5.45 -0.84
N ALA A 255 27.93 5.55 -2.17
CA ALA A 255 27.43 6.74 -2.87
C ALA A 255 25.93 6.96 -2.69
N VAL A 256 25.13 5.91 -2.55
CA VAL A 256 23.67 6.01 -2.42
C VAL A 256 23.18 5.98 -0.98
N ALA A 257 23.95 5.54 -0.01
CA ALA A 257 23.58 5.53 1.42
C ALA A 257 23.57 6.94 2.06
N GLY A 258 23.91 7.99 1.31
CA GLY A 258 23.93 9.39 1.76
C GLY A 258 22.69 10.19 1.37
N ARG A 259 22.55 11.38 2.00
CA ARG A 259 21.60 12.41 1.57
C ARG A 259 22.29 13.26 0.48
N GLY A 260 22.07 12.97 -0.77
CA GLY A 260 22.61 13.75 -1.88
C GLY A 260 22.19 13.16 -3.23
N LYS A 261 22.32 13.91 -4.31
CA LYS A 261 22.17 13.35 -5.66
C LYS A 261 23.42 12.52 -5.95
N PRO A 262 23.29 11.21 -6.25
CA PRO A 262 24.44 10.42 -6.64
C PRO A 262 24.99 10.95 -7.96
N ASP A 263 26.31 11.04 -8.06
CA ASP A 263 26.98 11.16 -9.34
C ASP A 263 27.03 9.76 -9.97
N PHE A 264 25.99 9.39 -10.71
CA PHE A 264 26.00 8.15 -11.45
C PHE A 264 27.04 8.26 -12.57
N ALA A 265 28.08 7.43 -12.49
CA ALA A 265 29.04 7.28 -13.57
C ALA A 265 28.29 7.09 -14.92
N GLU A 266 28.90 7.51 -16.02
CA GLU A 266 28.26 7.50 -17.35
C GLU A 266 27.64 6.13 -17.72
N SER A 267 28.24 5.02 -17.26
CA SER A 267 27.75 3.66 -17.43
C SER A 267 26.45 3.34 -16.67
N GLN A 268 26.03 4.20 -15.74
CA GLN A 268 24.81 3.99 -14.91
C GLN A 268 23.64 4.88 -15.34
N LYS A 269 23.80 5.74 -16.35
CA LYS A 269 22.76 6.66 -16.85
C LYS A 269 21.49 5.96 -17.36
N ASP A 270 21.60 4.70 -17.75
CA ASP A 270 20.47 3.89 -18.26
C ASP A 270 19.71 3.13 -17.16
N ILE A 271 20.18 3.17 -15.90
CA ILE A 271 19.54 2.52 -14.77
C ILE A 271 18.26 3.29 -14.41
N LYS A 272 17.10 2.62 -14.49
CA LYS A 272 15.81 3.20 -14.13
C LYS A 272 15.37 2.67 -12.78
N ALA A 273 15.07 3.59 -11.86
CA ALA A 273 14.43 3.27 -10.59
C ALA A 273 13.20 2.38 -10.83
N TRP A 274 12.96 1.44 -9.93
CA TRP A 274 11.87 0.46 -9.93
C TRP A 274 11.94 -0.62 -11.03
N ARG A 275 12.50 -0.33 -12.21
CA ARG A 275 12.73 -1.35 -13.24
C ARG A 275 13.96 -2.21 -12.92
N ASP A 276 15.03 -1.55 -12.56
CA ASP A 276 16.35 -2.17 -12.38
C ASP A 276 16.75 -2.22 -10.89
N LEU A 277 16.22 -1.31 -10.07
CA LEU A 277 16.47 -1.19 -8.64
C LEU A 277 15.19 -1.52 -7.88
N TRP A 278 15.22 -2.62 -7.15
CA TRP A 278 14.05 -3.18 -6.50
C TRP A 278 14.00 -2.82 -5.03
N SER A 279 12.79 -2.78 -4.50
CA SER A 279 12.49 -2.26 -3.18
C SER A 279 11.77 -3.30 -2.32
N ALA A 280 11.92 -3.16 -1.00
CA ALA A 280 11.06 -3.82 -0.02
C ALA A 280 10.97 -2.95 1.23
N GLY A 281 9.93 -3.14 2.04
CA GLY A 281 9.78 -2.48 3.34
C GLY A 281 10.40 -3.27 4.48
N HIS A 282 10.33 -2.73 5.70
CA HIS A 282 10.91 -3.32 6.90
C HIS A 282 10.43 -4.74 7.20
N GLY A 283 9.26 -5.12 6.67
CA GLY A 283 8.70 -6.46 6.82
C GLY A 283 9.29 -7.52 5.90
N VAL A 284 10.35 -7.22 5.11
CA VAL A 284 10.89 -8.13 4.11
C VAL A 284 11.27 -9.51 4.67
N GLY A 285 11.84 -9.55 5.87
CA GLY A 285 12.24 -10.81 6.51
C GLY A 285 11.10 -11.78 6.86
N ALA A 286 9.83 -11.38 6.70
CA ALA A 286 8.69 -12.29 6.85
C ALA A 286 8.33 -13.02 5.54
N VAL A 287 8.85 -12.58 4.40
CA VAL A 287 8.64 -13.24 3.11
C VAL A 287 9.62 -14.40 2.99
N ARG A 288 9.19 -15.62 3.28
CA ARG A 288 10.06 -16.80 3.36
C ARG A 288 10.04 -17.67 2.12
N GLU A 289 9.01 -17.58 1.32
CA GLU A 289 8.80 -18.38 0.12
C GLU A 289 7.89 -17.66 -0.87
N ILE A 290 7.89 -18.13 -2.10
CA ILE A 290 6.95 -17.72 -3.15
C ILE A 290 5.80 -18.73 -3.12
N ARG A 291 4.56 -18.25 -2.95
CA ARG A 291 3.37 -19.08 -2.78
C ARG A 291 2.09 -18.37 -3.25
N PRO A 292 0.99 -19.09 -3.46
CA PRO A 292 -0.29 -18.47 -3.83
C PRO A 292 -0.74 -17.40 -2.83
N ALA A 293 -1.30 -16.30 -3.33
CA ALA A 293 -1.80 -15.19 -2.51
C ALA A 293 -2.84 -15.65 -1.46
N ARG A 294 -3.66 -16.66 -1.79
CA ARG A 294 -4.62 -17.26 -0.84
C ARG A 294 -3.96 -17.83 0.42
N ASP A 295 -2.76 -18.43 0.27
CA ASP A 295 -2.05 -19.03 1.39
C ASP A 295 -1.47 -17.94 2.30
N ILE A 296 -1.01 -16.82 1.71
CA ILE A 296 -0.60 -15.61 2.42
C ILE A 296 -1.78 -15.04 3.23
N VAL A 297 -2.95 -14.89 2.61
CA VAL A 297 -4.14 -14.35 3.28
C VAL A 297 -4.61 -15.28 4.39
N THR A 298 -4.60 -16.59 4.17
CA THR A 298 -4.97 -17.59 5.19
C THR A 298 -4.07 -17.51 6.42
N GLU A 299 -2.76 -17.37 6.21
CA GLU A 299 -1.81 -17.19 7.30
C GLU A 299 -2.05 -15.89 8.07
N LEU A 300 -2.17 -14.76 7.36
CA LEU A 300 -2.46 -13.46 7.97
C LEU A 300 -3.75 -13.49 8.78
N LYS A 301 -4.80 -14.17 8.26
CA LYS A 301 -6.07 -14.31 8.95
C LYS A 301 -5.93 -15.14 10.23
N THR A 302 -5.25 -16.26 10.17
CA THR A 302 -5.01 -17.11 11.34
C THR A 302 -4.26 -16.33 12.43
N GLN A 303 -3.22 -15.62 12.06
CA GLN A 303 -2.44 -14.79 12.99
C GLN A 303 -3.27 -13.62 13.56
N TYR A 304 -4.14 -13.02 12.74
CA TYR A 304 -5.02 -11.94 13.16
C TYR A 304 -6.06 -12.43 14.17
N ASP A 305 -6.73 -13.56 13.90
CA ASP A 305 -7.73 -14.14 14.80
C ASP A 305 -7.12 -14.45 16.19
N LEU A 306 -5.92 -15.06 16.21
CA LEU A 306 -5.15 -15.28 17.45
C LEU A 306 -4.82 -13.98 18.18
N ALA A 307 -4.47 -12.92 17.45
CA ALA A 307 -4.16 -11.62 18.06
C ALA A 307 -5.41 -10.94 18.64
N VAL A 308 -6.57 -11.11 18.02
CA VAL A 308 -7.86 -10.62 18.55
C VAL A 308 -8.18 -11.34 19.86
N GLU A 309 -8.08 -12.67 19.91
CA GLU A 309 -8.30 -13.45 21.14
C GLU A 309 -7.35 -13.03 22.26
N ALA A 310 -6.05 -12.89 21.96
CA ALA A 310 -5.05 -12.45 22.93
C ALA A 310 -5.35 -11.03 23.47
N SER A 311 -5.83 -10.13 22.62
CA SER A 311 -6.23 -8.77 23.00
C SER A 311 -7.41 -8.77 23.98
N GLN A 312 -8.40 -9.63 23.75
CA GLN A 312 -9.55 -9.79 24.64
C GLN A 312 -9.15 -10.34 26.02
N GLN A 313 -8.27 -11.34 26.05
CA GLN A 313 -7.73 -11.89 27.30
C GLN A 313 -6.94 -10.85 28.08
N CYS A 314 -6.16 -10.01 27.39
CA CYS A 314 -5.42 -8.91 28.04
C CYS A 314 -6.36 -7.89 28.67
N GLN A 315 -7.47 -7.54 28.03
CA GLN A 315 -8.49 -6.64 28.60
C GLN A 315 -9.13 -7.23 29.86
N LEU A 316 -9.36 -8.53 29.93
CA LEU A 316 -9.88 -9.21 31.11
C LEU A 316 -8.87 -9.18 32.28
N ARG A 317 -7.58 -9.35 31.99
CA ARG A 317 -6.50 -9.22 33.00
C ARG A 317 -6.40 -7.80 33.57
N ASN A 318 -6.50 -6.79 32.70
CA ASN A 318 -6.37 -5.38 33.11
C ASN A 318 -7.52 -4.88 33.97
N LYS A 319 -8.71 -5.52 33.96
CA LYS A 319 -9.78 -5.23 34.90
C LYS A 319 -9.41 -5.54 36.36
N ASN A 320 -8.37 -6.37 36.54
CA ASN A 320 -7.84 -6.75 37.87
C ASN A 320 -6.54 -6.02 38.23
N TRP A 321 -6.11 -5.02 37.45
CA TRP A 321 -4.96 -4.20 37.76
C TRP A 321 -5.34 -3.31 38.96
N PRO A 322 -4.58 -3.33 40.05
CA PRO A 322 -4.90 -2.46 41.21
C PRO A 322 -4.89 -1.00 40.71
N ALA A 323 -5.99 -0.29 40.99
CA ALA A 323 -6.04 1.14 40.80
C ALA A 323 -4.93 1.77 41.65
N SER A 324 -3.97 2.44 41.03
CA SER A 324 -2.91 3.19 41.69
C SER A 324 -3.47 4.47 42.29
#